data_5dbecef33b4496230f4632b016b2db16
#
_entry.id   5dbecef33b4496230f4632b016b2db16
#
_cell.length_a   1.000
_cell.length_b   1.000
_cell.length_c   1.000
_cell.angle_alpha   90.00
_cell.angle_beta   90.00
_cell.angle_gamma   90.00
#
_symmetry.space_group_name_H-M   'P 1'
#
loop_
_entity.id
_entity.type
_entity.pdbx_description
1 polymer ?
#
loop_
_entity_poly.entity_id
_entity_poly.type
_entity_poly.pdbx_seq_one_letter_code
_entity_poly.pdbx_strand_id
1 'polypeptide(L)'
;TPIKSSAASDVYKRQDKNFLVIDGYYDNLGLFVIQSIVETVARYAKSKGFIPVINLKMGGTSFYQNNSDDDIWDKFYEQPEGYTLDEVYKSKNVYFVTPFYNGSVQSTLMERMAGDTQLSWVNGVYNTRVKQYIQERLEKYLSAPSKTLGVLARGTDYINTHLHKHPIHASKEMLCEKIDEMLNNDKTLEYIYIATEDAGYCEYFKGIYKDKVSFTDQERFQTKENELLADYHRNEKIKRDGFFLGAEYIASIYLLAHCKSLLASGGCGGLDETRKENGGKYKDVYVFNLGVNE
;
A
#
# COMPACT_ATOMS: atom_id res chain seq x y z
N THR A 1 -17.65 -42.36 -28.63
CA THR A 1 -16.48 -42.04 -27.79
C THR A 1 -16.86 -40.90 -26.84
N PRO A 2 -16.88 -41.10 -25.50
CA PRO A 2 -17.25 -40.04 -24.59
C PRO A 2 -16.09 -39.02 -24.54
N ILE A 3 -16.39 -37.78 -24.90
CA ILE A 3 -15.52 -36.65 -24.67
C ILE A 3 -15.50 -36.48 -23.14
N LYS A 4 -14.45 -36.98 -22.49
CA LYS A 4 -14.15 -36.62 -21.11
C LYS A 4 -13.84 -35.13 -21.13
N SER A 5 -14.70 -34.32 -20.58
CA SER A 5 -14.58 -32.89 -20.57
C SER A 5 -13.23 -32.50 -19.92
N SER A 6 -12.52 -31.56 -20.51
CA SER A 6 -11.29 -30.97 -19.97
C SER A 6 -11.49 -30.45 -18.53
N ALA A 7 -12.69 -30.00 -18.20
CA ALA A 7 -13.09 -29.58 -16.87
C ALA A 7 -12.99 -30.67 -15.79
N ALA A 8 -13.39 -31.93 -16.09
CA ALA A 8 -13.25 -33.01 -15.11
C ALA A 8 -11.79 -33.41 -14.88
N SER A 9 -10.93 -33.35 -15.90
CA SER A 9 -9.48 -33.57 -15.77
C SER A 9 -8.80 -32.45 -14.97
N ASP A 10 -9.24 -31.22 -15.11
CA ASP A 10 -8.69 -30.09 -14.38
C ASP A 10 -9.09 -30.08 -12.89
N VAL A 11 -10.34 -30.48 -12.58
CA VAL A 11 -10.78 -30.66 -11.20
C VAL A 11 -9.98 -31.78 -10.51
N TYR A 12 -9.69 -32.89 -11.22
CA TYR A 12 -8.88 -33.97 -10.67
C TYR A 12 -7.43 -33.59 -10.40
N LYS A 13 -6.82 -32.78 -11.28
CA LYS A 13 -5.45 -32.28 -11.13
C LYS A 13 -5.29 -31.27 -9.97
N ARG A 14 -6.37 -30.66 -9.52
CA ARG A 14 -6.37 -29.68 -8.42
C ARG A 14 -6.51 -30.34 -7.05
N GLN A 15 -7.06 -31.57 -6.96
CA GLN A 15 -7.30 -32.24 -5.68
C GLN A 15 -6.04 -32.65 -4.91
N ASP A 16 -4.89 -32.75 -5.58
CA ASP A 16 -3.62 -33.18 -4.97
C ASP A 16 -2.62 -32.00 -4.75
N LYS A 17 -3.07 -30.75 -4.99
CA LYS A 17 -2.23 -29.58 -4.76
C LYS A 17 -2.23 -29.19 -3.27
N ASN A 18 -1.08 -28.74 -2.79
CA ASN A 18 -0.93 -28.27 -1.42
C ASN A 18 -1.19 -26.75 -1.39
N PHE A 19 -2.27 -26.33 -0.77
CA PHE A 19 -2.60 -24.92 -0.60
C PHE A 19 -2.27 -24.45 0.80
N LEU A 20 -1.73 -23.22 0.91
CA LEU A 20 -1.61 -22.49 2.16
C LEU A 20 -2.53 -21.27 2.10
N VAL A 21 -3.61 -21.29 2.84
CA VAL A 21 -4.52 -20.17 2.98
C VAL A 21 -3.96 -19.21 4.02
N ILE A 22 -3.66 -17.99 3.58
CA ILE A 22 -3.27 -16.89 4.46
C ILE A 22 -4.57 -16.25 4.94
N ASP A 23 -4.93 -16.59 6.17
CA ASP A 23 -6.21 -16.20 6.76
C ASP A 23 -5.97 -15.22 7.91
N GLY A 24 -6.93 -14.35 8.15
CA GLY A 24 -6.84 -13.47 9.30
C GLY A 24 -7.79 -12.30 9.27
N TYR A 25 -7.85 -11.67 10.42
CA TYR A 25 -8.62 -10.48 10.69
C TYR A 25 -7.68 -9.34 11.03
N TYR A 26 -7.88 -8.17 10.42
CA TYR A 26 -7.08 -6.98 10.69
C TYR A 26 -7.84 -5.94 11.44
N ASP A 27 -7.09 -5.26 12.29
CA ASP A 27 -7.51 -4.00 12.87
C ASP A 27 -6.35 -2.99 12.78
N ASN A 28 -6.64 -1.75 12.37
CA ASN A 28 -5.72 -0.59 12.44
C ASN A 28 -4.40 -0.65 11.65
N LEU A 29 -4.24 -1.54 10.69
CA LEU A 29 -3.03 -1.58 9.86
C LEU A 29 -3.22 -0.83 8.54
N GLY A 30 -2.18 -0.12 8.11
CA GLY A 30 -2.14 0.51 6.79
C GLY A 30 -2.04 -0.52 5.66
N LEU A 31 -2.59 -0.20 4.49
CA LEU A 31 -2.72 -1.10 3.34
C LEU A 31 -1.38 -1.74 2.93
N PHE A 32 -0.31 -0.96 2.84
CA PHE A 32 1.00 -1.47 2.43
C PHE A 32 1.70 -2.30 3.51
N VAL A 33 1.37 -2.10 4.78
CA VAL A 33 1.81 -3.01 5.85
C VAL A 33 1.15 -4.37 5.69
N ILE A 34 -0.15 -4.40 5.43
CA ILE A 34 -0.90 -5.63 5.13
C ILE A 34 -0.30 -6.34 3.92
N GLN A 35 -0.09 -5.61 2.82
CA GLN A 35 0.54 -6.14 1.60
C GLN A 35 1.89 -6.78 1.89
N SER A 36 2.79 -6.08 2.58
CA SER A 36 4.13 -6.57 2.91
C SER A 36 4.11 -7.86 3.72
N ILE A 37 3.19 -7.98 4.67
CA ILE A 37 3.01 -9.17 5.49
C ILE A 37 2.53 -10.35 4.63
N VAL A 38 1.50 -10.13 3.83
CA VAL A 38 0.95 -11.16 2.92
C VAL A 38 2.02 -11.63 1.93
N GLU A 39 2.74 -10.71 1.30
CA GLU A 39 3.84 -11.04 0.37
C GLU A 39 4.93 -11.88 1.05
N THR A 40 5.28 -11.57 2.30
CA THR A 40 6.26 -12.34 3.06
C THR A 40 5.78 -13.77 3.31
N VAL A 41 4.54 -13.94 3.74
CA VAL A 41 3.95 -15.27 3.98
C VAL A 41 3.77 -16.04 2.67
N ALA A 42 3.35 -15.36 1.60
CA ALA A 42 3.19 -16.00 0.28
C ALA A 42 4.53 -16.48 -0.29
N ARG A 43 5.61 -15.70 -0.12
CA ARG A 43 6.97 -16.12 -0.48
C ARG A 43 7.38 -17.37 0.30
N TYR A 44 7.18 -17.35 1.62
CA TYR A 44 7.46 -18.51 2.46
C TYR A 44 6.68 -19.74 2.01
N ALA A 45 5.38 -19.63 1.75
CA ALA A 45 4.54 -20.70 1.23
C ALA A 45 5.15 -21.33 -0.04
N LYS A 46 5.48 -20.49 -1.02
CA LYS A 46 6.10 -20.95 -2.28
C LYS A 46 7.43 -21.67 -2.05
N SER A 47 8.26 -21.19 -1.11
CA SER A 47 9.55 -21.83 -0.76
C SER A 47 9.39 -23.23 -0.19
N LYS A 48 8.25 -23.48 0.45
CA LYS A 48 7.92 -24.80 1.04
C LYS A 48 7.06 -25.67 0.10
N GLY A 49 6.85 -25.25 -1.16
CA GLY A 49 6.09 -26.02 -2.15
C GLY A 49 4.57 -25.89 -2.02
N PHE A 50 4.09 -24.87 -1.28
CA PHE A 50 2.67 -24.58 -1.18
C PHE A 50 2.25 -23.53 -2.22
N ILE A 51 0.99 -23.58 -2.61
CA ILE A 51 0.33 -22.54 -3.39
C ILE A 51 -0.35 -21.58 -2.40
N PRO A 52 0.11 -20.30 -2.32
CA PRO A 52 -0.52 -19.33 -1.43
C PRO A 52 -1.86 -18.86 -1.99
N VAL A 53 -2.85 -18.78 -1.12
CA VAL A 53 -4.17 -18.17 -1.40
C VAL A 53 -4.53 -17.27 -0.22
N ILE A 54 -5.10 -16.12 -0.50
CA ILE A 54 -5.33 -15.09 0.51
C ILE A 54 -6.83 -15.01 0.82
N ASN A 55 -7.16 -14.98 2.12
CA ASN A 55 -8.51 -14.84 2.65
C ASN A 55 -8.49 -13.90 3.87
N LEU A 56 -8.48 -12.60 3.61
CA LEU A 56 -8.33 -11.61 4.67
C LEU A 56 -9.63 -10.84 4.91
N LYS A 57 -10.20 -11.04 6.08
CA LYS A 57 -11.38 -10.30 6.53
C LYS A 57 -11.00 -8.92 7.04
N MET A 58 -11.80 -7.93 6.67
CA MET A 58 -11.49 -6.51 6.87
C MET A 58 -12.14 -5.86 8.07
N GLY A 59 -12.51 -6.55 9.07
CA GLY A 59 -13.14 -5.87 10.20
C GLY A 59 -12.25 -4.75 10.78
N GLY A 60 -12.76 -3.55 10.90
CA GLY A 60 -12.12 -2.45 11.61
C GLY A 60 -11.10 -1.62 10.84
N THR A 61 -10.80 -1.90 9.57
CA THR A 61 -9.89 -1.05 8.78
C THR A 61 -10.61 0.12 8.12
N SER A 62 -9.86 1.19 7.77
CA SER A 62 -10.37 2.35 7.03
C SER A 62 -10.88 2.02 5.62
N PHE A 63 -10.48 0.85 5.08
CA PHE A 63 -10.82 0.40 3.73
C PHE A 63 -12.11 -0.41 3.68
N TYR A 64 -12.77 -0.54 4.81
CA TYR A 64 -13.97 -1.33 5.03
C TYR A 64 -15.22 -0.47 5.06
N GLN A 65 -16.28 -0.90 4.41
CA GLN A 65 -17.62 -0.32 4.56
C GLN A 65 -18.69 -1.41 4.71
N ASN A 66 -19.59 -1.19 5.67
CA ASN A 66 -20.89 -1.85 5.79
C ASN A 66 -20.91 -3.37 6.05
N ASN A 67 -20.20 -3.87 7.07
CA ASN A 67 -20.37 -5.25 7.56
C ASN A 67 -20.33 -6.35 6.48
N SER A 68 -19.71 -6.09 5.33
CA SER A 68 -19.53 -7.08 4.31
C SER A 68 -18.43 -8.06 4.71
N ASP A 69 -18.57 -9.31 4.30
CA ASP A 69 -17.52 -10.33 4.38
C ASP A 69 -16.45 -10.17 3.30
N ASP A 70 -16.32 -8.97 2.74
CA ASP A 70 -15.39 -8.66 1.66
C ASP A 70 -13.96 -8.94 2.06
N ASP A 71 -13.25 -9.61 1.19
CA ASP A 71 -11.81 -9.82 1.32
C ASP A 71 -11.07 -8.53 0.92
N ILE A 72 -10.15 -8.07 1.80
CA ILE A 72 -9.35 -6.88 1.49
C ILE A 72 -8.39 -7.13 0.34
N TRP A 73 -7.86 -8.35 0.24
CA TRP A 73 -6.92 -8.68 -0.82
C TRP A 73 -7.57 -8.56 -2.19
N ASP A 74 -8.66 -9.28 -2.41
CA ASP A 74 -9.38 -9.28 -3.69
C ASP A 74 -9.95 -7.90 -4.06
N LYS A 75 -10.16 -7.03 -3.06
CA LYS A 75 -10.58 -5.65 -3.31
C LYS A 75 -9.53 -4.85 -4.10
N PHE A 76 -8.23 -5.11 -3.89
CA PHE A 76 -7.14 -4.34 -4.48
C PHE A 76 -6.17 -5.16 -5.33
N TYR A 77 -6.01 -6.44 -5.06
CA TYR A 77 -4.98 -7.30 -5.64
C TYR A 77 -5.58 -8.52 -6.33
N GLU A 78 -4.80 -9.13 -7.20
CA GLU A 78 -5.09 -10.45 -7.75
C GLU A 78 -4.61 -11.55 -6.79
N GLN A 79 -5.28 -12.71 -6.79
CA GLN A 79 -4.76 -13.89 -6.09
C GLN A 79 -3.43 -14.32 -6.73
N PRO A 80 -2.37 -14.64 -5.94
CA PRO A 80 -1.01 -14.85 -6.46
C PRO A 80 -0.89 -15.90 -7.57
N GLU A 81 -1.72 -16.93 -7.52
CA GLU A 81 -1.72 -18.04 -8.49
C GLU A 81 -3.09 -18.21 -9.19
N GLY A 82 -3.97 -17.23 -9.04
CA GLY A 82 -5.28 -17.18 -9.69
C GLY A 82 -6.30 -18.21 -9.19
N TYR A 83 -6.08 -18.84 -8.02
CA TYR A 83 -7.05 -19.74 -7.42
C TYR A 83 -8.06 -18.99 -6.56
N THR A 84 -9.34 -19.34 -6.70
CA THR A 84 -10.40 -18.88 -5.80
C THR A 84 -10.48 -19.76 -4.55
N LEU A 85 -11.02 -19.21 -3.45
CA LEU A 85 -11.24 -19.98 -2.22
C LEU A 85 -12.15 -21.21 -2.46
N ASP A 86 -13.17 -21.07 -3.30
CA ASP A 86 -14.05 -22.19 -3.66
C ASP A 86 -13.31 -23.35 -4.35
N GLU A 87 -12.31 -23.05 -5.14
CA GLU A 87 -11.45 -24.05 -5.76
C GLU A 87 -10.51 -24.71 -4.74
N VAL A 88 -9.95 -23.91 -3.85
CA VAL A 88 -9.04 -24.36 -2.80
C VAL A 88 -9.71 -25.31 -1.84
N TYR A 89 -10.92 -25.02 -1.38
CA TYR A 89 -11.64 -25.88 -0.42
C TYR A 89 -12.12 -27.21 -1.02
N LYS A 90 -12.00 -27.40 -2.32
CA LYS A 90 -12.20 -28.71 -2.98
C LYS A 90 -10.96 -29.59 -2.98
N SER A 91 -9.79 -29.06 -2.57
CA SER A 91 -8.55 -29.82 -2.42
C SER A 91 -8.53 -30.61 -1.11
N LYS A 92 -7.79 -31.72 -1.10
CA LYS A 92 -7.57 -32.55 0.10
C LYS A 92 -6.50 -31.97 1.02
N ASN A 93 -5.62 -31.11 0.48
CA ASN A 93 -4.43 -30.63 1.16
C ASN A 93 -4.53 -29.11 1.32
N VAL A 94 -5.32 -28.64 2.28
CA VAL A 94 -5.49 -27.23 2.60
C VAL A 94 -4.97 -26.95 3.99
N TYR A 95 -4.02 -26.06 4.08
CA TYR A 95 -3.38 -25.62 5.32
C TYR A 95 -3.69 -24.16 5.54
N PHE A 96 -3.65 -23.72 6.79
CA PHE A 96 -3.97 -22.34 7.16
C PHE A 96 -2.81 -21.72 7.94
N VAL A 97 -2.56 -20.42 7.68
CA VAL A 97 -1.66 -19.61 8.48
C VAL A 97 -2.35 -18.27 8.78
N THR A 98 -2.31 -17.89 10.05
CA THR A 98 -2.84 -16.61 10.50
C THR A 98 -1.67 -15.75 10.98
N PRO A 99 -1.12 -14.85 10.14
CA PRO A 99 -0.02 -13.97 10.53
C PRO A 99 -0.44 -12.89 11.53
N PHE A 100 -1.73 -12.84 11.87
CA PHE A 100 -2.33 -11.87 12.77
C PHE A 100 -3.06 -12.58 13.90
N TYR A 101 -2.81 -12.12 15.11
CA TYR A 101 -3.50 -12.62 16.29
C TYR A 101 -4.03 -11.44 17.11
N ASN A 102 -5.32 -11.43 17.41
CA ASN A 102 -6.01 -10.33 18.10
C ASN A 102 -5.72 -8.95 17.48
N GLY A 103 -5.74 -8.85 16.16
CA GLY A 103 -5.48 -7.60 15.44
C GLY A 103 -4.00 -7.19 15.35
N SER A 104 -3.09 -7.96 15.96
CA SER A 104 -1.65 -7.67 15.96
C SER A 104 -0.87 -8.62 15.08
N VAL A 105 0.22 -8.13 14.48
CA VAL A 105 1.14 -8.93 13.68
C VAL A 105 1.92 -9.88 14.58
N GLN A 106 2.00 -11.14 14.21
CA GLN A 106 2.85 -12.13 14.90
C GLN A 106 4.32 -11.94 14.48
N SER A 107 5.01 -10.97 15.08
CA SER A 107 6.38 -10.58 14.72
C SER A 107 7.35 -11.74 14.67
N THR A 108 7.35 -12.63 15.69
CA THR A 108 8.23 -13.81 15.73
C THR A 108 7.97 -14.76 14.55
N LEU A 109 6.71 -14.95 14.15
CA LEU A 109 6.36 -15.77 12.98
C LEU A 109 6.89 -15.10 11.70
N MET A 110 6.72 -13.79 11.58
CA MET A 110 7.17 -13.01 10.43
C MET A 110 8.69 -13.02 10.29
N GLU A 111 9.42 -12.85 11.38
CA GLU A 111 10.89 -12.91 11.41
C GLU A 111 11.41 -14.28 10.94
N ARG A 112 10.82 -15.37 11.42
CA ARG A 112 11.16 -16.73 10.97
C ARG A 112 10.90 -16.90 9.49
N MET A 113 9.75 -16.48 9.00
CA MET A 113 9.38 -16.59 7.59
C MET A 113 10.29 -15.73 6.71
N ALA A 114 10.61 -14.51 7.11
CA ALA A 114 11.52 -13.62 6.40
C ALA A 114 12.95 -14.15 6.33
N GLY A 115 13.47 -14.74 7.43
CA GLY A 115 14.82 -15.30 7.51
C GLY A 115 15.01 -16.58 6.69
N ASP A 116 13.93 -17.33 6.42
CA ASP A 116 13.97 -18.63 5.74
C ASP A 116 13.79 -18.52 4.20
N THR A 117 13.64 -17.30 3.70
CA THR A 117 13.34 -17.08 2.29
C THR A 117 14.56 -16.64 1.47
N GLN A 118 15.24 -17.58 0.81
CA GLN A 118 16.05 -17.28 -0.39
C GLN A 118 15.10 -17.22 -1.60
N LEU A 119 14.65 -15.99 -2.08
CA LEU A 119 13.57 -16.14 -2.98
C LEU A 119 13.08 -15.15 -3.98
N SER A 120 12.46 -15.75 -4.97
CA SER A 120 11.60 -15.13 -5.99
C SER A 120 10.54 -14.20 -5.37
N TRP A 121 10.48 -12.97 -5.86
CA TRP A 121 9.55 -11.96 -5.42
C TRP A 121 8.11 -12.39 -5.75
N VAL A 122 7.28 -12.52 -4.74
CA VAL A 122 5.82 -12.47 -4.90
C VAL A 122 5.45 -11.03 -4.60
N ASN A 123 5.20 -10.24 -5.64
CA ASN A 123 4.66 -8.90 -5.48
C ASN A 123 3.14 -8.98 -5.54
N GLY A 124 2.46 -8.22 -4.71
CA GLY A 124 1.03 -7.99 -4.88
C GLY A 124 0.78 -7.40 -6.26
N VAL A 125 0.03 -8.10 -7.08
CA VAL A 125 -0.36 -7.62 -8.41
C VAL A 125 -1.71 -6.94 -8.25
N TYR A 126 -1.79 -5.65 -8.56
CA TYR A 126 -3.06 -4.93 -8.51
C TYR A 126 -4.07 -5.54 -9.48
N ASN A 127 -5.31 -5.67 -9.06
CA ASN A 127 -6.38 -6.16 -9.91
C ASN A 127 -6.72 -5.16 -11.04
N THR A 128 -7.49 -5.59 -12.03
CA THR A 128 -7.83 -4.80 -13.20
C THR A 128 -8.48 -3.45 -12.85
N ARG A 129 -9.37 -3.43 -11.84
CA ARG A 129 -10.06 -2.22 -11.40
C ARG A 129 -9.08 -1.18 -10.84
N VAL A 130 -8.12 -1.61 -10.03
CA VAL A 130 -7.08 -0.73 -9.48
C VAL A 130 -6.12 -0.26 -10.56
N LYS A 131 -5.70 -1.13 -11.48
CA LYS A 131 -4.85 -0.76 -12.62
C LYS A 131 -5.49 0.34 -13.48
N GLN A 132 -6.77 0.20 -13.79
CA GLN A 132 -7.51 1.23 -14.52
C GLN A 132 -7.56 2.54 -13.72
N TYR A 133 -7.84 2.47 -12.43
CA TYR A 133 -7.88 3.64 -11.56
C TYR A 133 -6.53 4.38 -11.51
N ILE A 134 -5.42 3.64 -11.40
CA ILE A 134 -4.07 4.21 -11.45
C ILE A 134 -3.82 4.92 -12.78
N GLN A 135 -4.18 4.29 -13.89
CA GLN A 135 -3.97 4.87 -15.22
C GLN A 135 -4.70 6.20 -15.40
N GLU A 136 -5.96 6.28 -14.98
CA GLU A 136 -6.74 7.53 -15.00
C GLU A 136 -6.08 8.64 -14.17
N ARG A 137 -5.48 8.29 -13.03
CA ARG A 137 -4.77 9.25 -12.16
C ARG A 137 -3.43 9.70 -12.75
N LEU A 138 -2.68 8.78 -13.37
CA LEU A 138 -1.45 9.12 -14.09
C LEU A 138 -1.70 10.16 -15.17
N GLU A 139 -2.67 9.91 -16.04
CA GLU A 139 -3.02 10.79 -17.15
C GLU A 139 -3.48 12.18 -16.66
N LYS A 140 -4.20 12.23 -15.55
CA LYS A 140 -4.77 13.48 -15.02
C LYS A 140 -3.76 14.33 -14.25
N TYR A 141 -2.88 13.71 -13.45
CA TYR A 141 -2.07 14.43 -12.45
C TYR A 141 -0.56 14.42 -12.68
N LEU A 142 -0.06 13.59 -13.58
CA LEU A 142 1.38 13.43 -13.84
C LEU A 142 1.71 13.52 -15.34
N SER A 143 1.48 14.69 -15.93
CA SER A 143 1.66 14.94 -17.37
C SER A 143 3.12 14.93 -17.84
N ALA A 144 4.09 15.20 -16.96
CA ALA A 144 5.52 15.27 -17.27
C ALA A 144 6.37 14.55 -16.21
N PRO A 145 6.29 13.20 -16.10
CA PRO A 145 6.99 12.43 -15.06
C PRO A 145 8.49 12.70 -14.98
N SER A 146 9.16 12.79 -16.14
CA SER A 146 10.61 13.03 -16.25
C SER A 146 11.07 14.43 -15.83
N LYS A 147 10.14 15.33 -15.54
CA LYS A 147 10.37 16.71 -15.09
C LYS A 147 9.74 16.99 -13.72
N THR A 148 9.22 15.98 -13.05
CA THR A 148 8.47 16.13 -11.81
C THR A 148 9.27 15.64 -10.61
N LEU A 149 9.31 16.46 -9.55
CA LEU A 149 9.71 16.05 -8.21
C LEU A 149 8.50 15.45 -7.49
N GLY A 150 8.59 14.19 -7.11
CA GLY A 150 7.60 13.55 -6.24
C GLY A 150 7.89 13.87 -4.77
N VAL A 151 6.88 14.26 -4.01
CA VAL A 151 6.99 14.56 -2.59
C VAL A 151 6.00 13.73 -1.81
N LEU A 152 6.49 12.84 -0.95
CA LEU A 152 5.67 12.12 0.03
C LEU A 152 5.63 12.94 1.33
N ALA A 153 4.56 13.66 1.52
CA ALA A 153 4.36 14.56 2.65
C ALA A 153 3.31 13.97 3.61
N ARG A 154 3.78 13.15 4.57
CA ARG A 154 2.90 12.62 5.62
C ARG A 154 2.60 13.72 6.64
N GLY A 155 1.31 14.00 6.80
CA GLY A 155 0.77 14.92 7.79
C GLY A 155 -0.05 14.17 8.83
N THR A 156 -1.20 14.71 9.22
CA THR A 156 -2.20 14.10 10.12
C THR A 156 -1.57 13.44 11.36
N ASP A 157 -1.81 12.15 11.56
CA ASP A 157 -1.33 11.39 12.71
C ASP A 157 0.20 11.28 12.79
N TYR A 158 0.93 11.31 11.68
CA TYR A 158 2.40 11.30 11.68
C TYR A 158 3.02 12.56 12.29
N ILE A 159 2.28 13.67 12.31
CA ILE A 159 2.71 14.95 12.92
C ILE A 159 2.02 15.16 14.27
N ASN A 160 0.75 14.75 14.38
CA ASN A 160 -0.11 15.06 15.53
C ASN A 160 -0.04 14.00 16.65
N THR A 161 0.59 12.84 16.39
CA THR A 161 0.78 11.80 17.40
C THR A 161 2.25 11.51 17.61
N HIS A 162 2.63 11.16 18.83
CA HIS A 162 4.01 10.79 19.17
C HIS A 162 4.08 9.30 19.50
N LEU A 163 3.67 8.46 18.54
CA LEU A 163 3.68 7.02 18.74
C LEU A 163 5.10 6.52 18.99
N HIS A 164 5.28 5.82 20.11
CA HIS A 164 6.56 5.25 20.52
C HIS A 164 7.23 4.45 19.39
N LYS A 165 8.51 4.71 19.14
CA LYS A 165 9.34 4.11 18.07
C LYS A 165 8.89 4.40 16.63
N HIS A 166 7.91 5.29 16.41
CA HIS A 166 7.59 5.74 15.06
C HIS A 166 8.58 6.82 14.57
N PRO A 167 8.93 6.84 13.28
CA PRO A 167 9.77 7.88 12.71
C PRO A 167 9.18 9.28 12.92
N ILE A 168 10.03 10.25 13.24
CA ILE A 168 9.66 11.66 13.27
C ILE A 168 9.67 12.17 11.83
N HIS A 169 8.57 12.81 11.41
CA HIS A 169 8.41 13.35 10.07
C HIS A 169 8.75 14.83 10.00
N ALA A 170 9.30 15.25 8.86
CA ALA A 170 9.60 16.65 8.59
C ALA A 170 8.32 17.48 8.47
N SER A 171 8.36 18.71 9.01
CA SER A 171 7.28 19.67 8.88
C SER A 171 7.12 20.16 7.42
N LYS A 172 6.01 20.80 7.13
CA LYS A 172 5.74 21.38 5.80
C LYS A 172 6.75 22.48 5.43
N GLU A 173 7.27 23.22 6.42
CA GLU A 173 8.31 24.23 6.23
C GLU A 173 9.65 23.59 5.82
N MET A 174 10.08 22.55 6.54
CA MET A 174 11.29 21.78 6.20
C MET A 174 11.19 21.14 4.81
N LEU A 175 9.99 20.64 4.46
CA LEU A 175 9.74 20.11 3.12
C LEU A 175 9.89 21.21 2.05
N CYS A 176 9.37 22.43 2.28
CA CYS A 176 9.52 23.54 1.33
C CYS A 176 10.98 23.91 1.10
N GLU A 177 11.77 24.06 2.17
CA GLU A 177 13.20 24.35 2.07
C GLU A 177 13.91 23.30 1.21
N LYS A 178 13.59 22.03 1.42
CA LYS A 178 14.20 20.92 0.66
C LYS A 178 13.69 20.82 -0.78
N ILE A 179 12.42 21.11 -1.03
CA ILE A 179 11.87 21.22 -2.39
C ILE A 179 12.62 22.29 -3.17
N ASP A 180 12.78 23.49 -2.59
CA ASP A 180 13.46 24.61 -3.23
C ASP A 180 14.93 24.29 -3.52
N GLU A 181 15.62 23.64 -2.58
CA GLU A 181 16.99 23.14 -2.78
C GLU A 181 17.06 22.16 -3.97
N MET A 182 16.18 21.16 -4.02
CA MET A 182 16.19 20.14 -5.09
C MET A 182 15.86 20.75 -6.46
N LEU A 183 14.89 21.68 -6.52
CA LEU A 183 14.57 22.43 -7.75
C LEU A 183 15.72 23.34 -8.20
N ASN A 184 16.49 23.87 -7.26
CA ASN A 184 17.69 24.69 -7.57
C ASN A 184 18.85 23.83 -8.08
N ASN A 185 19.03 22.65 -7.55
CA ASN A 185 20.10 21.73 -7.94
C ASN A 185 19.82 20.99 -9.27
N ASP A 186 18.55 20.74 -9.61
CA ASP A 186 18.17 20.16 -10.89
C ASP A 186 17.17 21.06 -11.64
N LYS A 187 17.66 21.91 -12.53
CA LYS A 187 16.87 22.85 -13.35
C LYS A 187 15.94 22.16 -14.36
N THR A 188 16.03 20.86 -14.51
CA THR A 188 15.08 20.10 -15.34
C THR A 188 13.83 19.67 -14.58
N LEU A 189 13.78 19.87 -13.27
CA LEU A 189 12.56 19.72 -12.48
C LEU A 189 11.71 21.00 -12.63
N GLU A 190 10.56 20.85 -13.27
CA GLU A 190 9.65 21.96 -13.58
C GLU A 190 8.36 21.88 -12.74
N TYR A 191 7.99 20.67 -12.31
CA TYR A 191 6.75 20.37 -11.62
C TYR A 191 7.00 19.65 -10.31
N ILE A 192 6.00 19.71 -9.42
CA ILE A 192 5.98 19.04 -8.13
C ILE A 192 4.70 18.24 -8.04
N TYR A 193 4.79 16.94 -7.78
CA TYR A 193 3.64 16.13 -7.41
C TYR A 193 3.73 15.80 -5.92
N ILE A 194 2.69 16.14 -5.14
CA ILE A 194 2.66 15.88 -3.70
C ILE A 194 1.58 14.86 -3.34
N ALA A 195 2.00 13.75 -2.77
CA ALA A 195 1.12 12.80 -2.13
C ALA A 195 1.00 13.14 -0.63
N THR A 196 -0.17 13.55 -0.23
CA THR A 196 -0.51 13.88 1.16
C THR A 196 -1.98 13.59 1.43
N GLU A 197 -2.26 13.05 2.60
CA GLU A 197 -3.62 12.87 3.13
C GLU A 197 -4.08 14.09 3.95
N ASP A 198 -3.20 15.05 4.23
CA ASP A 198 -3.45 16.21 5.08
C ASP A 198 -4.01 17.40 4.29
N ALA A 199 -5.17 17.92 4.72
CA ALA A 199 -5.82 19.04 4.07
C ALA A 199 -5.02 20.35 4.21
N GLY A 200 -4.44 20.59 5.38
CA GLY A 200 -3.64 21.79 5.65
C GLY A 200 -2.33 21.81 4.85
N TYR A 201 -1.70 20.65 4.65
CA TYR A 201 -0.52 20.52 3.79
C TYR A 201 -0.86 20.85 2.33
N CYS A 202 -1.99 20.33 1.83
CA CYS A 202 -2.43 20.61 0.46
C CYS A 202 -2.61 22.12 0.22
N GLU A 203 -3.30 22.81 1.12
CA GLU A 203 -3.52 24.27 1.03
C GLU A 203 -2.20 25.05 1.12
N TYR A 204 -1.33 24.66 2.05
CA TYR A 204 -0.03 25.32 2.27
C TYR A 204 0.84 25.27 1.00
N PHE A 205 1.04 24.06 0.43
CA PHE A 205 1.88 23.92 -0.77
C PHE A 205 1.27 24.58 -2.01
N LYS A 206 -0.06 24.55 -2.16
CA LYS A 206 -0.76 25.30 -3.22
C LYS A 206 -0.51 26.81 -3.11
N GLY A 207 -0.51 27.34 -1.90
CA GLY A 207 -0.23 28.75 -1.65
C GLY A 207 1.16 29.17 -2.11
N ILE A 208 2.16 28.31 -1.93
CA ILE A 208 3.56 28.59 -2.27
C ILE A 208 3.86 28.32 -3.75
N TYR A 209 3.56 27.10 -4.23
CA TYR A 209 4.01 26.62 -5.54
C TYR A 209 3.01 26.85 -6.66
N LYS A 210 1.77 27.24 -6.35
CA LYS A 210 0.69 27.59 -7.31
C LYS A 210 0.53 26.53 -8.41
N ASP A 211 0.67 26.92 -9.67
CA ASP A 211 0.46 26.06 -10.85
C ASP A 211 1.58 25.01 -11.05
N LYS A 212 2.68 25.09 -10.30
CA LYS A 212 3.75 24.11 -10.37
C LYS A 212 3.46 22.84 -9.58
N VAL A 213 2.51 22.88 -8.64
CA VAL A 213 2.19 21.75 -7.77
C VAL A 213 0.90 21.06 -8.18
N SER A 214 0.94 19.75 -8.24
CA SER A 214 -0.20 18.89 -8.48
C SER A 214 -0.48 17.95 -7.31
N PHE A 215 -1.75 17.59 -7.14
CA PHE A 215 -2.25 16.66 -6.14
C PHE A 215 -3.36 15.84 -6.79
N THR A 216 -3.57 14.61 -6.35
CA THR A 216 -4.81 13.91 -6.68
C THR A 216 -6.01 14.60 -6.02
N ASP A 217 -7.22 14.30 -6.50
CA ASP A 217 -8.48 14.83 -5.94
C ASP A 217 -9.04 13.96 -4.79
N GLN A 218 -8.16 13.21 -4.13
CA GLN A 218 -8.54 12.39 -2.97
C GLN A 218 -9.14 13.22 -1.84
N GLU A 219 -9.99 12.61 -1.04
CA GLU A 219 -10.44 13.17 0.22
C GLU A 219 -9.24 13.35 1.15
N ARG A 220 -9.17 14.51 1.80
CA ARG A 220 -8.11 14.84 2.74
C ARG A 220 -8.68 15.09 4.10
N PHE A 221 -7.85 14.84 5.11
CA PHE A 221 -8.27 14.78 6.49
C PHE A 221 -7.52 15.80 7.34
N GLN A 222 -8.07 16.09 8.49
CA GLN A 222 -7.44 16.92 9.50
C GLN A 222 -7.69 16.23 10.85
N THR A 223 -6.69 15.51 11.34
CA THR A 223 -6.75 14.84 12.63
C THR A 223 -6.49 15.82 13.77
N LYS A 224 -7.06 15.54 14.93
CA LYS A 224 -6.77 16.24 16.18
C LYS A 224 -5.45 15.76 16.77
N GLU A 225 -4.98 16.48 17.78
CA GLU A 225 -3.82 16.05 18.57
C GLU A 225 -4.10 14.66 19.19
N ASN A 226 -3.14 13.76 19.06
CA ASN A 226 -3.20 12.36 19.50
C ASN A 226 -4.32 11.50 18.88
N GLU A 227 -4.89 11.91 17.74
CA GLU A 227 -5.87 11.13 16.99
C GLU A 227 -5.20 10.41 15.80
N LEU A 228 -5.31 9.08 15.76
CA LEU A 228 -4.87 8.30 14.62
C LEU A 228 -5.80 8.49 13.43
N LEU A 229 -5.26 8.53 12.22
CA LEU A 229 -6.08 8.61 11.01
C LEU A 229 -7.05 7.41 10.90
N ALA A 230 -6.64 6.23 11.36
CA ALA A 230 -7.50 5.07 11.42
C ALA A 230 -8.68 5.23 12.38
N ASP A 231 -8.47 5.91 13.53
CA ASP A 231 -9.54 6.23 14.48
C ASP A 231 -10.48 7.31 13.92
N TYR A 232 -9.92 8.33 13.29
CA TYR A 232 -10.69 9.34 12.57
C TYR A 232 -11.63 8.68 11.55
N HIS A 233 -11.13 7.77 10.73
CA HIS A 233 -11.92 7.07 9.72
C HIS A 233 -13.03 6.20 10.32
N ARG A 234 -12.84 5.64 11.51
CA ARG A 234 -13.87 4.85 12.20
C ARG A 234 -14.97 5.72 12.83
N ASN A 235 -14.60 6.87 13.34
CA ASN A 235 -15.48 7.76 14.09
C ASN A 235 -16.28 8.71 13.18
N GLU A 236 -15.70 9.12 12.08
CA GLU A 236 -16.34 10.00 11.10
C GLU A 236 -17.08 9.17 10.03
N LYS A 237 -18.21 9.68 9.56
CA LYS A 237 -18.91 9.10 8.41
C LYS A 237 -18.15 9.43 7.15
N ILE A 238 -17.23 8.54 6.74
CA ILE A 238 -16.49 8.69 5.50
C ILE A 238 -17.47 8.68 4.33
N LYS A 239 -17.37 9.70 3.48
CA LYS A 239 -18.28 9.88 2.35
C LYS A 239 -17.99 8.93 1.19
N ARG A 240 -16.75 8.46 1.05
CA ARG A 240 -16.32 7.57 -0.04
C ARG A 240 -16.28 6.12 0.40
N ASP A 241 -16.58 5.24 -0.55
CA ASP A 241 -16.42 3.79 -0.41
C ASP A 241 -14.95 3.46 -0.06
N GLY A 242 -14.75 2.48 0.81
CA GLY A 242 -13.43 2.00 1.23
C GLY A 242 -12.55 1.54 0.07
N PHE A 243 -13.12 1.11 -1.07
CA PHE A 243 -12.34 0.86 -2.28
C PHE A 243 -11.67 2.15 -2.77
N PHE A 244 -12.41 3.24 -2.90
CA PHE A 244 -11.84 4.49 -3.39
C PHE A 244 -10.78 5.06 -2.46
N LEU A 245 -10.93 4.91 -1.15
CA LEU A 245 -9.92 5.32 -0.19
C LEU A 245 -8.58 4.57 -0.40
N GLY A 246 -8.64 3.25 -0.53
CA GLY A 246 -7.47 2.43 -0.79
C GLY A 246 -6.88 2.63 -2.20
N ALA A 247 -7.74 2.69 -3.22
CA ALA A 247 -7.30 2.89 -4.60
C ALA A 247 -6.63 4.26 -4.80
N GLU A 248 -7.12 5.33 -4.16
CA GLU A 248 -6.46 6.65 -4.17
C GLU A 248 -5.10 6.60 -3.49
N TYR A 249 -5.00 5.90 -2.35
CA TYR A 249 -3.71 5.76 -1.68
C TYR A 249 -2.71 4.99 -2.56
N ILE A 250 -3.13 3.86 -3.15
CA ILE A 250 -2.31 3.10 -4.10
C ILE A 250 -1.89 3.99 -5.28
N ALA A 251 -2.83 4.70 -5.91
CA ALA A 251 -2.54 5.56 -7.04
C ALA A 251 -1.57 6.68 -6.66
N SER A 252 -1.74 7.31 -5.50
CA SER A 252 -0.84 8.36 -5.02
C SER A 252 0.61 7.87 -4.89
N ILE A 253 0.81 6.68 -4.36
CA ILE A 253 2.13 6.04 -4.22
C ILE A 253 2.69 5.66 -5.59
N TYR A 254 1.86 5.14 -6.48
CA TYR A 254 2.24 4.78 -7.85
C TYR A 254 2.69 6.02 -8.65
N LEU A 255 1.98 7.15 -8.54
CA LEU A 255 2.38 8.40 -9.16
C LEU A 255 3.74 8.89 -8.65
N LEU A 256 3.98 8.83 -7.34
CA LEU A 256 5.30 9.14 -6.76
C LEU A 256 6.41 8.29 -7.40
N ALA A 257 6.17 6.99 -7.52
CA ALA A 257 7.13 6.04 -8.09
C ALA A 257 7.53 6.36 -9.54
N HIS A 258 6.69 7.11 -10.26
CA HIS A 258 6.92 7.51 -11.65
C HIS A 258 7.52 8.91 -11.80
N CYS A 259 7.72 9.64 -10.71
CA CYS A 259 8.43 10.92 -10.73
C CYS A 259 9.93 10.75 -10.98
N LYS A 260 10.59 11.80 -11.45
CA LYS A 260 12.03 11.81 -11.73
C LYS A 260 12.89 11.68 -10.48
N SER A 261 12.51 12.37 -9.42
CA SER A 261 13.19 12.38 -8.13
C SER A 261 12.17 12.28 -7.00
N LEU A 262 12.59 11.86 -5.83
CA LEU A 262 11.74 11.65 -4.66
C LEU A 262 12.24 12.42 -3.45
N LEU A 263 11.34 13.13 -2.79
CA LEU A 263 11.48 13.68 -1.45
C LEU A 263 10.46 13.02 -0.53
N ALA A 264 10.87 12.57 0.66
CA ALA A 264 9.92 12.05 1.65
C ALA A 264 10.13 12.71 3.02
N SER A 265 9.03 13.01 3.70
CA SER A 265 9.02 13.62 5.04
C SER A 265 9.60 12.72 6.13
N GLY A 266 9.64 11.40 5.91
CA GLY A 266 10.15 10.40 6.85
C GLY A 266 9.84 8.99 6.37
N GLY A 267 10.20 7.98 7.18
CA GLY A 267 9.95 6.56 6.89
C GLY A 267 8.49 6.18 7.11
N CYS A 268 7.88 5.46 6.15
CA CYS A 268 6.55 4.85 6.29
C CYS A 268 6.33 3.77 5.23
N GLY A 269 5.33 2.91 5.40
CA GLY A 269 5.03 1.83 4.44
C GLY A 269 4.78 2.33 3.01
N GLY A 270 4.24 3.53 2.84
CA GLY A 270 4.08 4.16 1.52
C GLY A 270 5.41 4.51 0.85
N LEU A 271 6.43 4.89 1.61
CA LEU A 271 7.77 5.13 1.07
C LEU A 271 8.41 3.84 0.57
N ASP A 272 8.28 2.76 1.33
CA ASP A 272 8.84 1.46 0.95
C ASP A 272 8.21 0.94 -0.34
N GLU A 273 6.88 1.05 -0.45
CA GLU A 273 6.18 0.65 -1.68
C GLU A 273 6.53 1.57 -2.86
N THR A 274 6.65 2.90 -2.65
CA THR A 274 7.10 3.85 -3.67
C THR A 274 8.47 3.45 -4.24
N ARG A 275 9.43 3.10 -3.38
CA ARG A 275 10.77 2.68 -3.80
C ARG A 275 10.76 1.34 -4.53
N LYS A 276 9.98 0.39 -4.05
CA LYS A 276 9.78 -0.92 -4.67
C LYS A 276 9.22 -0.78 -6.08
N GLU A 277 8.16 0.01 -6.24
CA GLU A 277 7.52 0.26 -7.55
C GLU A 277 8.47 1.00 -8.52
N ASN A 278 9.23 1.98 -8.04
CA ASN A 278 10.20 2.71 -8.86
C ASN A 278 11.35 1.83 -9.36
N GLY A 279 11.75 0.80 -8.61
CA GLY A 279 12.81 -0.14 -9.00
C GLY A 279 14.19 0.51 -9.17
N GLY A 280 14.50 1.55 -8.38
CA GLY A 280 15.81 2.21 -8.38
C GLY A 280 16.04 3.19 -9.54
N LYS A 281 14.98 3.67 -10.20
CA LYS A 281 15.07 4.54 -11.38
C LYS A 281 15.11 6.04 -11.04
N TYR A 282 14.92 6.42 -9.78
CA TYR A 282 15.01 7.83 -9.39
C TYR A 282 16.39 8.43 -9.72
N LYS A 283 16.39 9.66 -10.21
CA LYS A 283 17.63 10.44 -10.38
C LYS A 283 18.21 10.83 -9.03
N ASP A 284 17.35 11.24 -8.10
CA ASP A 284 17.75 11.66 -6.75
C ASP A 284 16.65 11.27 -5.75
N VAL A 285 17.07 10.89 -4.54
CA VAL A 285 16.15 10.52 -3.45
C VAL A 285 16.64 11.14 -2.16
N TYR A 286 15.79 11.95 -1.56
CA TYR A 286 16.04 12.47 -0.21
C TYR A 286 14.91 12.04 0.74
N VAL A 287 15.28 11.49 1.88
CA VAL A 287 14.35 11.12 2.94
C VAL A 287 14.81 11.76 4.24
N PHE A 288 13.96 12.53 4.87
CA PHE A 288 14.26 13.06 6.20
C PHE A 288 14.42 11.92 7.20
N ASN A 289 15.48 12.00 7.99
CA ASN A 289 15.76 11.11 9.11
C ASN A 289 15.94 11.95 10.37
N LEU A 290 14.84 12.24 11.05
CA LEU A 290 14.79 13.08 12.24
C LEU A 290 14.80 12.25 13.55
N GLY A 291 15.05 10.94 13.44
CA GLY A 291 14.98 10.02 14.55
C GLY A 291 13.60 9.38 14.71
N VAL A 292 13.38 8.82 15.90
CA VAL A 292 12.12 8.16 16.29
C VAL A 292 11.60 8.77 17.59
N ASN A 293 10.30 8.71 17.79
CA ASN A 293 9.67 9.12 19.06
C ASN A 293 10.10 8.18 20.18
N GLU A 294 10.42 8.74 21.36
CA GLU A 294 10.82 8.01 22.58
C GLU A 294 9.62 7.32 23.27
#